data_a76512961db6ae9f8b3c12ed887cf10d
#
_entry.id   a76512961db6ae9f8b3c12ed887cf10d
#
_cell.length_a   1.000
_cell.length_b   1.000
_cell.length_c   1.000
_cell.angle_alpha   90.00
_cell.angle_beta   90.00
_cell.angle_gamma   90.00
#
_symmetry.space_group_name_H-M   'P 1'
#
loop_
_entity.id
_entity.type
_entity.pdbx_description
1 polymer ?
#
loop_
_entity_poly.entity_id
_entity_poly.type
_entity_poly.pdbx_seq_one_letter_code
_entity_poly.pdbx_strand_id
1 'polypeptide(L)'
;MAGEGFKALSDPTRRRILELLRERDMTAGELAEQFNMSKPSISHHLTTLKTAGLVTDERHGQNIIYSLNTTVMQDLIGWFMG
;
A
#
# COMPACT_ATOMS: atom_id res chain seq x y z
N MET A 1 -10.75 3.13 9.49
CA MET A 1 -11.89 3.99 9.13
C MET A 1 -11.97 4.22 7.63
N ALA A 2 -13.21 4.23 7.11
CA ALA A 2 -13.43 4.37 5.67
C ALA A 2 -12.84 5.67 5.10
N GLY A 3 -12.91 6.78 5.86
CA GLY A 3 -12.38 8.07 5.39
C GLY A 3 -10.89 8.06 5.14
N GLU A 4 -10.11 7.40 6.00
CA GLU A 4 -8.67 7.29 5.81
C GLU A 4 -8.34 6.39 4.62
N GLY A 5 -9.10 5.32 4.42
CA GLY A 5 -8.94 4.45 3.28
C GLY A 5 -9.19 5.18 1.97
N PHE A 6 -10.27 5.95 1.89
CA PHE A 6 -10.58 6.73 0.70
C PHE A 6 -9.53 7.80 0.44
N LYS A 7 -9.06 8.47 1.50
CA LYS A 7 -7.99 9.46 1.39
C LYS A 7 -6.71 8.81 0.83
N ALA A 8 -6.34 7.65 1.34
CA ALA A 8 -5.16 6.93 0.85
C ALA A 8 -5.30 6.57 -0.62
N LEU A 9 -6.52 6.24 -1.07
CA LEU A 9 -6.80 5.88 -2.46
C LEU A 9 -6.87 7.08 -3.41
N SER A 10 -6.84 8.31 -2.90
CA SER A 10 -6.96 9.50 -3.74
C SER A 10 -5.68 9.82 -4.52
N ASP A 11 -4.57 9.22 -4.18
CA ASP A 11 -3.29 9.45 -4.86
C ASP A 11 -3.02 8.34 -5.89
N PRO A 12 -2.70 8.69 -7.15
CA PRO A 12 -2.45 7.68 -8.18
C PRO A 12 -1.25 6.79 -7.90
N THR A 13 -0.20 7.31 -7.26
CA THR A 13 0.96 6.50 -6.90
C THR A 13 0.58 5.45 -5.88
N ARG A 14 -0.22 5.82 -4.88
CA ARG A 14 -0.66 4.86 -3.87
C ARG A 14 -1.56 3.80 -4.46
N ARG A 15 -2.47 4.16 -5.38
CA ARG A 15 -3.29 3.17 -6.08
C ARG A 15 -2.43 2.18 -6.86
N ARG A 16 -1.37 2.67 -7.50
CA ARG A 16 -0.46 1.79 -8.27
C ARG A 16 0.32 0.86 -7.34
N ILE A 17 0.74 1.35 -6.16
CA ILE A 17 1.39 0.50 -5.16
C ILE A 17 0.47 -0.67 -4.78
N LEU A 18 -0.80 -0.39 -4.53
CA LEU A 18 -1.76 -1.43 -4.17
C LEU A 18 -1.94 -2.45 -5.30
N GLU A 19 -1.96 -2.00 -6.55
CA GLU A 19 -2.03 -2.91 -7.69
C GLU A 19 -0.82 -3.84 -7.75
N LEU A 20 0.38 -3.30 -7.51
CA LEU A 20 1.59 -4.11 -7.52
C LEU A 20 1.59 -5.11 -6.37
N LEU A 21 1.17 -4.69 -5.17
CA LEU A 21 1.11 -5.57 -4.02
C LEU A 21 0.03 -6.65 -4.17
N ARG A 22 -0.97 -6.41 -5.00
CA ARG A 22 -1.94 -7.45 -5.32
C ARG A 22 -1.29 -8.60 -6.08
N GLU A 23 -0.27 -8.32 -6.86
CA GLU A 23 0.45 -9.34 -7.61
C GLU A 23 1.43 -10.12 -6.73
N ARG A 24 2.14 -9.44 -5.84
CA ARG A 24 3.07 -10.07 -4.91
C ARG A 24 3.51 -9.09 -3.83
N ASP A 25 4.00 -9.63 -2.72
CA ASP A 25 4.58 -8.83 -1.66
C ASP A 25 5.92 -8.23 -2.13
N MET A 26 6.22 -7.03 -1.69
CA MET A 26 7.41 -6.31 -2.13
C MET A 26 8.03 -5.49 -1.01
N THR A 27 9.34 -5.29 -1.11
CA THR A 27 10.04 -4.34 -0.23
C THR A 27 9.86 -2.92 -0.77
N ALA A 28 10.14 -1.92 0.09
CA ALA A 28 10.11 -0.52 -0.34
C ALA A 28 11.09 -0.26 -1.49
N GLY A 29 12.26 -0.90 -1.45
CA GLY A 29 13.25 -0.76 -2.52
C GLY A 29 12.73 -1.29 -3.86
N GLU A 30 12.09 -2.46 -3.85
CA GLU A 30 11.50 -3.03 -5.05
C GLU A 30 10.39 -2.13 -5.62
N LEU A 31 9.56 -1.58 -4.73
CA LEU A 31 8.52 -0.65 -5.15
C LEU A 31 9.11 0.62 -5.74
N ALA A 32 10.16 1.18 -5.10
CA ALA A 32 10.81 2.40 -5.60
C ALA A 32 11.35 2.22 -7.02
N GLU A 33 11.89 1.04 -7.32
CA GLU A 33 12.39 0.74 -8.67
C GLU A 33 11.26 0.79 -9.72
N GLN A 34 10.06 0.34 -9.34
CA GLN A 34 8.92 0.33 -10.26
C GLN A 34 8.45 1.74 -10.63
N PHE A 35 8.69 2.71 -9.77
CA PHE A 35 8.18 4.08 -9.96
C PHE A 35 9.23 5.08 -10.39
N ASN A 36 10.48 4.68 -10.46
CA ASN A 36 11.58 5.63 -10.69
C ASN A 36 11.51 6.79 -9.67
N MET A 37 11.20 6.46 -8.43
CA MET A 37 11.08 7.41 -7.33
C MET A 37 12.09 7.06 -6.25
N SER A 38 12.40 8.02 -5.39
CA SER A 38 13.30 7.76 -4.28
C SER A 38 12.64 6.84 -3.25
N LYS A 39 13.47 6.07 -2.56
CA LYS A 39 12.98 5.18 -1.50
C LYS A 39 12.25 5.96 -0.39
N PRO A 40 12.75 7.14 0.07
CA PRO A 40 11.99 7.94 1.04
C PRO A 40 10.60 8.35 0.57
N SER A 41 10.44 8.70 -0.70
CA SER A 41 9.13 9.05 -1.26
C SER A 41 8.17 7.87 -1.22
N ILE A 42 8.64 6.69 -1.64
CA ILE A 42 7.84 5.47 -1.58
C ILE A 42 7.51 5.13 -0.13
N SER A 43 8.47 5.26 0.79
CA SER A 43 8.24 4.99 2.21
C SER A 43 7.15 5.89 2.79
N HIS A 44 7.09 7.15 2.36
CA HIS A 44 6.04 8.06 2.78
C HIS A 44 4.65 7.54 2.34
N HIS A 45 4.53 7.12 1.09
CA HIS A 45 3.27 6.56 0.60
C HIS A 45 2.89 5.26 1.32
N LEU A 46 3.89 4.42 1.61
CA LEU A 46 3.65 3.18 2.34
C LEU A 46 3.18 3.45 3.78
N THR A 47 3.73 4.49 4.43
CA THR A 47 3.28 4.89 5.76
C THR A 47 1.82 5.33 5.72
N THR A 48 1.44 6.11 4.72
CA THR A 48 0.05 6.55 4.56
C THR A 48 -0.89 5.35 4.36
N LEU A 49 -0.49 4.40 3.50
CA LEU A 49 -1.27 3.19 3.25
C LEU A 49 -1.38 2.32 4.49
N LYS A 50 -0.28 2.20 5.24
CA LYS A 50 -0.26 1.40 6.47
C LYS A 50 -1.16 2.03 7.54
N THR A 51 -1.09 3.35 7.71
CA THR A 51 -1.94 4.07 8.67
C THR A 51 -3.42 3.87 8.34
N ALA A 52 -3.76 3.82 7.06
CA ALA A 52 -5.13 3.56 6.61
C ALA A 52 -5.51 2.07 6.72
N GLY A 53 -4.57 1.19 7.07
CA GLY A 53 -4.81 -0.24 7.19
C GLY A 53 -4.85 -1.00 5.88
N LEU A 54 -4.47 -0.35 4.76
CA LEU A 54 -4.53 -0.98 3.44
C LEU A 54 -3.36 -1.91 3.14
N VAL A 55 -2.24 -1.68 3.81
CA VAL A 55 -1.08 -2.57 3.71
C VAL A 55 -0.59 -2.94 5.10
N THR A 56 0.07 -4.08 5.18
CA THR A 56 0.77 -4.52 6.38
C THR A 56 2.25 -4.67 6.04
N ASP A 57 3.09 -4.74 7.07
CA ASP A 57 4.51 -4.96 6.86
C ASP A 57 5.03 -6.01 7.83
N GLU A 58 6.10 -6.67 7.43
CA GLU A 58 6.72 -7.69 8.26
C GLU A 58 8.23 -7.67 8.01
N ARG A 59 9.00 -7.72 9.09
CA ARG A 59 10.44 -7.71 9.00
C ARG A 59 10.97 -9.11 8.72
N HIS A 60 11.80 -9.22 7.68
CA HIS A 60 12.52 -10.44 7.34
C HIS A 60 14.01 -10.11 7.24
N GLY A 61 14.77 -10.38 8.31
CA GLY A 61 16.17 -9.99 8.39
C GLY A 61 16.30 -8.46 8.39
N GLN A 62 17.01 -7.93 7.39
CA GLN A 62 17.18 -6.49 7.24
C GLN A 62 16.15 -5.85 6.31
N ASN A 63 15.27 -6.67 5.77
CA ASN A 63 14.25 -6.20 4.82
C ASN A 63 12.89 -6.11 5.51
N ILE A 64 12.09 -5.15 5.05
CA ILE A 64 10.69 -5.05 5.44
C ILE A 64 9.87 -5.36 4.19
N ILE A 65 9.02 -6.37 4.30
CA ILE A 65 8.16 -6.82 3.21
C ILE A 65 6.77 -6.25 3.42
N TYR A 66 6.25 -5.58 2.41
CA TYR A 66 4.91 -5.01 2.45
C TYR A 66 3.93 -5.92 1.73
N SER A 67 2.73 -6.05 2.30
CA SER A 67 1.68 -6.92 1.78
C SER A 67 0.37 -6.17 1.74
N LEU A 68 -0.48 -6.49 0.79
CA LEU A 68 -1.82 -5.93 0.71
C LEU A 68 -2.68 -6.52 1.84
N ASN A 69 -3.42 -5.65 2.52
CA ASN A 69 -4.43 -6.10 3.48
C ASN A 69 -5.74 -6.32 2.72
N THR A 70 -5.97 -7.55 2.29
CA THR A 70 -7.11 -7.88 1.44
C THR A 70 -8.45 -7.69 2.14
N THR A 71 -8.51 -7.91 3.45
CA THR A 71 -9.75 -7.72 4.21
C THR A 71 -10.21 -6.28 4.17
N VAL A 72 -9.31 -5.33 4.43
CA VAL A 72 -9.63 -3.90 4.40
C VAL A 72 -9.99 -3.46 2.98
N MET A 73 -9.26 -3.96 1.98
CA MET A 73 -9.58 -3.65 0.58
C MET A 73 -10.97 -4.14 0.19
N GLN A 74 -11.35 -5.33 0.63
CA GLN A 74 -12.68 -5.87 0.39
C GLN A 74 -13.76 -5.02 1.05
N ASP A 75 -13.50 -4.54 2.26
CA ASP A 75 -14.44 -3.67 2.96
C ASP A 75 -14.67 -2.36 2.19
N LEU A 76 -13.60 -1.75 1.67
CA LEU A 76 -13.70 -0.52 0.88
C LEU A 76 -14.47 -0.76 -0.42
N ILE A 77 -14.20 -1.88 -1.09
CA ILE A 77 -14.93 -2.26 -2.30
C ILE A 77 -16.42 -2.43 -1.97
N GLY A 78 -16.73 -3.05 -0.83
CA GLY A 78 -18.09 -3.21 -0.37
C GLY A 78 -18.82 -1.88 -0.21
N TRP A 79 -18.12 -0.84 0.26
CA TRP A 79 -18.68 0.51 0.35
C TRP A 79 -19.08 1.06 -1.00
N PHE A 80 -18.25 0.84 -2.03
CA PHE A 80 -18.53 1.33 -3.39
C PHE A 80 -19.61 0.50 -4.08
N MET A 81 -19.61 -0.81 -3.83
CA MET A 81 -20.53 -1.73 -4.52
C MET A 81 -21.88 -1.85 -3.83
N GLY A 82 -21.92 -1.41 -2.62
CA GLY A 82 -23.09 -1.54 -1.89
C GLY A 82 -23.94 -1.45 -1.19
#